data_b672ef1f2e3f9c4a444e16a7a5fb6d49
#
_entry.id   b672ef1f2e3f9c4a444e16a7a5fb6d49
#
_cell.length_a   1.000
_cell.length_b   1.000
_cell.length_c   1.000
_cell.angle_alpha   90.00
_cell.angle_beta   90.00
_cell.angle_gamma   90.00
#
_symmetry.space_group_name_H-M   'P 1'
#
loop_
_entity.id
_entity.type
_entity.pdbx_description
1 polymer ?
#
loop_
_entity_poly.entity_id
_entity_poly.type
_entity_poly.pdbx_seq_one_letter_code
_entity_poly.pdbx_strand_id
1 'polypeptide(L)'
;MERLRYLYEQAVDGKKKFVYYCSGCDCVLELRASSFDAHLPASSCVNRSCPLDAPGPISPPRPETLFQRASSIPHFTLGFPPLDSLLRPLSERQLVVFSGDYVSTVAELAALRAQLPVESGGLDSAVVFIDGGNRSDPYLFSSFARQLGIRPHVAMRRVASCRAFTLYQLAELVSERLARTAEDYGARLVVISDVLGTFNEPELDEREVRRVLGAVYEGIEELKERSLIIATLPSRNKYDGLVVPWADISIALSHSRDRVRAERLGRSGLAPDVVTFKPNLLLKAARVGVRR
;
A
#
# COMPACT_ATOMS: atom_id res chain seq x y z
N MET A 1 8.21 -22.37 -7.30
CA MET A 1 7.29 -21.38 -6.66
C MET A 1 6.23 -22.17 -5.94
N GLU A 2 6.10 -21.97 -4.66
CA GLU A 2 5.07 -22.64 -3.86
C GLU A 2 3.69 -22.10 -4.26
N ARG A 3 2.82 -22.97 -4.75
CA ARG A 3 1.47 -22.63 -5.22
C ARG A 3 0.49 -22.47 -4.07
N LEU A 4 0.71 -23.19 -2.97
CA LEU A 4 -0.09 -23.14 -1.76
C LEU A 4 0.71 -22.48 -0.64
N ARG A 5 0.20 -21.40 -0.10
CA ARG A 5 0.77 -20.73 1.05
C ARG A 5 -0.06 -21.07 2.29
N TYR A 6 0.58 -21.64 3.30
CA TYR A 6 -0.04 -21.81 4.61
C TYR A 6 -0.33 -20.43 5.22
N LEU A 7 -1.54 -20.23 5.70
CA LEU A 7 -1.96 -18.98 6.32
C LEU A 7 -2.00 -19.09 7.85
N TYR A 8 -2.77 -20.03 8.37
CA TYR A 8 -2.90 -20.26 9.82
C TYR A 8 -3.61 -21.57 10.12
N GLU A 9 -3.52 -22.01 11.38
CA GLU A 9 -4.34 -23.09 11.92
C GLU A 9 -5.37 -22.56 12.93
N GLN A 10 -6.50 -23.20 13.00
CA GLN A 10 -7.56 -22.91 13.96
C GLN A 10 -8.09 -24.21 14.57
N ALA A 11 -8.27 -24.24 15.87
CA ALA A 11 -8.98 -25.35 16.53
C ALA A 11 -10.50 -25.11 16.44
N VAL A 12 -11.21 -26.03 15.83
CA VAL A 12 -12.68 -26.01 15.72
C VAL A 12 -13.18 -27.39 16.12
N ASP A 13 -14.03 -27.46 17.14
CA ASP A 13 -14.64 -28.72 17.66
C ASP A 13 -13.62 -29.84 17.97
N GLY A 14 -12.49 -29.47 18.60
CA GLY A 14 -11.42 -30.41 18.96
C GLY A 14 -10.58 -30.95 17.78
N LYS A 15 -10.81 -30.48 16.58
CA LYS A 15 -10.03 -30.80 15.37
C LYS A 15 -9.24 -29.60 14.89
N LYS A 16 -8.07 -29.85 14.32
CA LYS A 16 -7.26 -28.80 13.70
C LYS A 16 -7.78 -28.52 12.29
N LYS A 17 -7.98 -27.24 11.99
CA LYS A 17 -8.34 -26.73 10.69
C LYS A 17 -7.15 -25.95 10.17
N PHE A 18 -6.57 -26.37 9.05
CA PHE A 18 -5.48 -25.69 8.36
C PHE A 18 -6.07 -24.87 7.22
N VAL A 19 -5.60 -23.63 7.10
CA VAL A 19 -6.05 -22.72 6.07
C VAL A 19 -4.88 -22.38 5.16
N TYR A 20 -5.09 -22.58 3.85
CA TYR A 20 -4.09 -22.32 2.80
C TYR A 20 -4.66 -21.34 1.77
N TYR A 21 -3.80 -20.59 1.14
CA TYR A 21 -4.12 -19.74 0.00
C TYR A 21 -3.45 -20.29 -1.25
N CYS A 22 -4.22 -20.40 -2.34
CA CYS A 22 -3.69 -20.79 -3.65
C CYS A 22 -3.53 -19.55 -4.54
N SER A 23 -2.28 -19.26 -4.93
CA SER A 23 -1.97 -18.14 -5.84
C SER A 23 -2.45 -18.35 -7.28
N GLY A 24 -2.82 -19.58 -7.63
CA GLY A 24 -3.27 -19.90 -9.00
C GLY A 24 -4.74 -19.66 -9.26
N CYS A 25 -5.61 -19.89 -8.27
CA CYS A 25 -7.05 -19.69 -8.40
C CYS A 25 -7.63 -18.69 -7.42
N ASP A 26 -6.77 -18.01 -6.66
CA ASP A 26 -7.13 -17.00 -5.65
C ASP A 26 -8.13 -17.51 -4.60
N CYS A 27 -8.10 -18.82 -4.32
CA CYS A 27 -8.98 -19.47 -3.38
C CYS A 27 -8.31 -19.73 -2.04
N VAL A 28 -9.10 -19.57 -0.97
CA VAL A 28 -8.72 -20.05 0.37
C VAL A 28 -9.22 -21.47 0.51
N LEU A 29 -8.30 -22.39 0.82
CA LEU A 29 -8.58 -23.79 1.02
C LEU A 29 -8.58 -24.12 2.51
N GLU A 30 -9.63 -24.76 2.97
CA GLU A 30 -9.78 -25.19 4.35
C GLU A 30 -9.69 -26.71 4.42
N LEU A 31 -8.70 -27.21 5.14
CA LEU A 31 -8.53 -28.64 5.40
C LEU A 31 -8.78 -28.94 6.88
N ARG A 32 -9.60 -29.95 7.14
CA ARG A 32 -9.78 -30.49 8.48
C ARG A 32 -8.98 -31.79 8.58
N ALA A 33 -8.04 -31.85 9.49
CA ALA A 33 -7.24 -33.04 9.73
C ALA A 33 -7.35 -33.48 11.18
N SER A 34 -7.38 -34.80 11.36
CA SER A 34 -7.38 -35.44 12.67
C SER A 34 -5.99 -35.74 13.21
N SER A 35 -4.93 -35.54 12.43
CA SER A 35 -3.54 -35.80 12.80
C SER A 35 -2.60 -34.67 12.37
N PHE A 36 -1.45 -34.58 13.05
CA PHE A 36 -0.44 -33.52 12.95
C PHE A 36 0.29 -33.46 11.59
N ASP A 37 0.20 -34.50 10.75
CA ASP A 37 1.03 -34.68 9.55
C ASP A 37 0.32 -34.32 8.23
N ALA A 38 -0.82 -33.67 8.26
CA ALA A 38 -1.60 -33.38 7.06
C ALA A 38 -1.28 -31.99 6.47
N HIS A 39 -0.01 -31.72 6.16
CA HIS A 39 0.33 -30.58 5.31
C HIS A 39 0.17 -30.98 3.84
N LEU A 40 -0.55 -30.14 3.08
CA LEU A 40 -0.61 -30.29 1.63
C LEU A 40 0.78 -30.01 1.02
N PRO A 41 1.24 -30.81 0.06
CA PRO A 41 2.42 -30.45 -0.71
C PRO A 41 2.20 -29.12 -1.41
N ALA A 42 3.19 -28.24 -1.32
CA ALA A 42 3.15 -26.86 -1.85
C ALA A 42 2.86 -26.75 -3.37
N SER A 43 2.82 -27.90 -4.07
CA SER A 43 2.62 -27.98 -5.52
C SER A 43 1.20 -28.34 -5.97
N SER A 44 0.31 -28.73 -5.06
CA SER A 44 -1.03 -29.23 -5.45
C SER A 44 -2.15 -28.36 -4.89
N CYS A 45 -3.05 -27.93 -5.76
CA CYS A 45 -4.31 -27.30 -5.40
C CYS A 45 -5.44 -28.31 -5.51
N VAL A 46 -6.29 -28.42 -4.48
CA VAL A 46 -7.44 -29.33 -4.49
C VAL A 46 -8.66 -28.79 -5.26
N ASN A 47 -8.59 -27.55 -5.71
CA ASN A 47 -9.64 -26.99 -6.57
C ASN A 47 -9.50 -27.49 -8.01
N ARG A 48 -10.43 -28.34 -8.45
CA ARG A 48 -10.44 -28.91 -9.80
C ARG A 48 -10.55 -27.88 -10.95
N SER A 49 -10.97 -26.68 -10.64
CA SER A 49 -11.06 -25.55 -11.58
C SER A 49 -9.86 -24.60 -11.50
N CYS A 50 -8.77 -24.99 -10.84
CA CYS A 50 -7.57 -24.16 -10.74
C CYS A 50 -6.87 -24.08 -12.11
N PRO A 51 -6.63 -22.90 -12.66
CA PRO A 51 -6.01 -22.74 -13.99
C PRO A 51 -4.58 -23.31 -14.06
N LEU A 52 -3.92 -23.52 -12.91
CA LEU A 52 -2.57 -24.06 -12.84
C LEU A 52 -2.49 -25.59 -12.86
N ASP A 53 -3.62 -26.29 -12.76
CA ASP A 53 -3.68 -27.76 -12.81
C ASP A 53 -3.95 -28.30 -14.23
N ALA A 54 -4.10 -27.45 -15.23
CA ALA A 54 -4.19 -27.89 -16.63
C ALA A 54 -2.81 -28.44 -17.06
N PRO A 55 -2.73 -29.72 -17.52
CA PRO A 55 -1.48 -30.27 -18.05
C PRO A 55 -1.23 -29.67 -19.45
N GLY A 56 -0.56 -28.54 -19.49
CA GLY A 56 -0.04 -27.97 -20.72
C GLY A 56 1.43 -28.32 -20.91
N PRO A 57 1.92 -28.55 -22.15
CA PRO A 57 3.34 -28.77 -22.38
C PRO A 57 4.12 -27.53 -21.93
N ILE A 58 5.01 -27.72 -20.96
CA ILE A 58 5.97 -26.70 -20.53
C ILE A 58 6.99 -26.55 -21.66
N SER A 59 6.71 -25.68 -22.61
CA SER A 59 7.75 -25.21 -23.52
C SER A 59 8.68 -24.30 -22.72
N PRO A 60 10.01 -24.50 -22.80
CA PRO A 60 10.94 -23.58 -22.13
C PRO A 60 10.70 -22.16 -22.67
N PRO A 61 10.69 -21.14 -21.80
CA PRO A 61 10.49 -19.76 -22.23
C PRO A 61 11.56 -19.39 -23.24
N ARG A 62 11.15 -18.78 -24.38
CA ARG A 62 12.10 -18.29 -25.38
C ARG A 62 13.05 -17.27 -24.72
N PRO A 63 14.34 -17.25 -25.09
CA PRO A 63 15.32 -16.31 -24.52
C PRO A 63 14.89 -14.85 -24.54
N GLU A 64 14.15 -14.45 -25.58
CA GLU A 64 13.62 -13.09 -25.75
C GLU A 64 12.63 -12.66 -24.66
N THR A 65 11.87 -13.61 -24.08
CA THR A 65 10.93 -13.31 -22.98
C THR A 65 11.66 -13.09 -21.65
N LEU A 66 12.86 -13.62 -21.47
CA LEU A 66 13.68 -13.38 -20.29
C LEU A 66 14.31 -11.98 -20.31
N PHE A 67 14.71 -11.48 -21.48
CA PHE A 67 15.28 -10.13 -21.63
C PHE A 67 14.19 -9.04 -21.49
N GLN A 68 12.96 -9.27 -21.92
CA GLN A 68 11.86 -8.32 -21.72
C GLN A 68 11.41 -8.23 -20.26
N ARG A 69 11.57 -9.28 -19.44
CA ARG A 69 11.26 -9.26 -18.01
C ARG A 69 12.33 -8.54 -17.16
N ALA A 70 13.55 -8.42 -17.65
CA ALA A 70 14.66 -7.80 -16.91
C ALA A 70 14.71 -6.27 -17.01
N SER A 71 13.91 -5.64 -17.87
CA SER A 71 14.04 -4.21 -18.18
C SER A 71 12.86 -3.32 -17.74
N SER A 72 11.78 -3.85 -17.16
CA SER A 72 10.70 -3.02 -16.65
C SER A 72 10.71 -2.98 -15.12
N ILE A 73 11.31 -1.93 -14.56
CA ILE A 73 11.06 -1.56 -13.17
C ILE A 73 9.53 -1.42 -13.03
N PRO A 74 8.88 -2.15 -12.11
CA PRO A 74 7.45 -2.02 -11.94
C PRO A 74 7.09 -0.58 -11.62
N HIS A 75 6.20 -0.02 -12.41
CA HIS A 75 5.70 1.32 -12.20
C HIS A 75 4.34 1.27 -11.51
N PHE A 76 4.26 1.92 -10.37
CA PHE A 76 3.02 2.05 -9.63
C PHE A 76 2.21 3.26 -10.08
N THR A 77 0.90 3.09 -10.19
CA THR A 77 -0.06 4.16 -10.46
C THR A 77 -1.26 4.07 -9.53
N LEU A 78 -1.83 5.20 -9.16
CA LEU A 78 -3.07 5.26 -8.38
C LEU A 78 -4.29 4.78 -9.19
N GLY A 79 -4.18 4.68 -10.52
CA GLY A 79 -5.30 4.41 -11.42
C GLY A 79 -6.32 5.54 -11.44
N PHE A 80 -5.90 6.73 -11.06
CA PHE A 80 -6.69 7.96 -11.10
C PHE A 80 -5.96 9.01 -11.96
N PRO A 81 -6.30 9.10 -13.25
CA PRO A 81 -5.56 9.89 -14.24
C PRO A 81 -5.22 11.32 -13.82
N PRO A 82 -6.09 12.08 -13.11
CA PRO A 82 -5.73 13.42 -12.65
C PRO A 82 -4.51 13.44 -11.72
N LEU A 83 -4.41 12.52 -10.77
CA LEU A 83 -3.24 12.45 -9.88
C LEU A 83 -2.07 11.76 -10.55
N ASP A 84 -2.32 10.72 -11.33
CA ASP A 84 -1.26 10.00 -12.06
C ASP A 84 -0.49 10.91 -13.02
N SER A 85 -1.15 11.93 -13.63
CA SER A 85 -0.49 12.92 -14.47
C SER A 85 0.50 13.81 -13.71
N LEU A 86 0.25 14.08 -12.42
CA LEU A 86 1.15 14.85 -11.56
C LEU A 86 2.27 13.99 -10.98
N LEU A 87 1.96 12.73 -10.65
CA LEU A 87 2.90 11.82 -10.00
C LEU A 87 3.94 11.28 -10.98
N ARG A 88 3.55 11.09 -12.25
CA ARG A 88 4.24 10.20 -13.19
C ARG A 88 4.24 8.75 -12.65
N PRO A 89 4.62 7.75 -13.42
CA PRO A 89 4.74 6.40 -12.89
C PRO A 89 5.72 6.35 -11.72
N LEU A 90 5.25 5.89 -10.57
CA LEU A 90 6.05 5.78 -9.36
C LEU A 90 6.80 4.44 -9.34
N SER A 91 7.94 4.43 -8.67
CA SER A 91 8.76 3.23 -8.46
C SER A 91 9.19 3.13 -6.99
N GLU A 92 9.75 2.01 -6.61
CA GLU A 92 10.47 1.89 -5.35
C GLU A 92 11.54 2.97 -5.22
N ARG A 93 12.01 3.22 -4.02
CA ARG A 93 13.01 4.24 -3.66
C ARG A 93 12.51 5.68 -3.81
N GLN A 94 11.20 5.87 -3.74
CA GLN A 94 10.59 7.19 -3.76
C GLN A 94 9.74 7.42 -2.52
N LEU A 95 9.82 8.62 -1.98
CA LEU A 95 8.89 9.14 -0.98
C LEU A 95 7.97 10.16 -1.63
N VAL A 96 6.67 9.88 -1.58
CA VAL A 96 5.62 10.79 -2.04
C VAL A 96 4.87 11.33 -0.84
N VAL A 97 4.80 12.65 -0.72
CA VAL A 97 4.02 13.30 0.33
C VAL A 97 2.79 13.95 -0.27
N PHE A 98 1.63 13.58 0.25
CA PHE A 98 0.35 14.23 -0.04
C PHE A 98 -0.06 15.11 1.13
N SER A 99 -0.40 16.36 0.89
CA SER A 99 -0.87 17.30 1.92
C SER A 99 -2.24 17.90 1.59
N GLY A 100 -3.05 18.17 2.62
CA GLY A 100 -4.34 18.84 2.51
C GLY A 100 -5.54 17.89 2.48
N ASP A 101 -6.55 18.22 1.67
CA ASP A 101 -7.83 17.52 1.65
C ASP A 101 -7.77 16.17 0.91
N TYR A 102 -8.59 15.19 1.30
CA TYR A 102 -8.72 13.86 0.67
C TYR A 102 -7.45 12.99 0.66
N VAL A 103 -6.38 13.39 1.34
CA VAL A 103 -5.12 12.64 1.32
C VAL A 103 -5.24 11.27 1.98
N SER A 104 -6.09 11.11 3.01
CA SER A 104 -6.40 9.81 3.60
C SER A 104 -7.11 8.89 2.58
N THR A 105 -8.02 9.45 1.76
CA THR A 105 -8.66 8.73 0.66
C THR A 105 -7.64 8.25 -0.38
N VAL A 106 -6.64 9.09 -0.70
CA VAL A 106 -5.54 8.72 -1.60
C VAL A 106 -4.68 7.61 -1.00
N ALA A 107 -4.39 7.68 0.31
CA ALA A 107 -3.63 6.65 1.03
C ALA A 107 -4.30 5.28 0.97
N GLU A 108 -5.61 5.22 1.20
CA GLU A 108 -6.38 3.97 1.13
C GLU A 108 -6.49 3.43 -0.30
N LEU A 109 -6.69 4.32 -1.28
CA LEU A 109 -6.67 3.93 -2.70
C LEU A 109 -5.31 3.34 -3.08
N ALA A 110 -4.21 3.98 -2.67
CA ALA A 110 -2.85 3.51 -2.94
C ALA A 110 -2.59 2.13 -2.32
N ALA A 111 -3.03 1.92 -1.07
CA ALA A 111 -2.88 0.63 -0.37
C ALA A 111 -3.60 -0.52 -1.08
N LEU A 112 -4.72 -0.26 -1.72
CA LEU A 112 -5.44 -1.25 -2.52
C LEU A 112 -4.85 -1.44 -3.91
N ARG A 113 -4.46 -0.33 -4.56
CA ARG A 113 -3.84 -0.36 -5.89
C ARG A 113 -2.53 -1.15 -5.91
N ALA A 114 -1.72 -1.04 -4.85
CA ALA A 114 -0.48 -1.79 -4.72
C ALA A 114 -0.67 -3.31 -4.72
N GLN A 115 -1.85 -3.79 -4.33
CA GLN A 115 -2.18 -5.22 -4.30
C GLN A 115 -2.53 -5.79 -5.68
N LEU A 116 -2.80 -4.93 -6.66
CA LEU A 116 -3.11 -5.36 -8.03
C LEU A 116 -1.85 -5.86 -8.75
N PRO A 117 -2.04 -6.69 -9.80
CA PRO A 117 -0.95 -7.10 -10.66
C PRO A 117 -0.18 -5.91 -11.27
N VAL A 118 1.09 -6.12 -11.56
CA VAL A 118 1.98 -5.09 -12.14
C VAL A 118 1.43 -4.58 -13.49
N GLU A 119 0.86 -5.45 -14.30
CA GLU A 119 0.25 -5.12 -15.58
C GLU A 119 -0.94 -4.16 -15.45
N SER A 120 -1.55 -4.12 -14.28
CA SER A 120 -2.63 -3.18 -13.92
C SER A 120 -2.12 -1.89 -13.26
N GLY A 121 -0.81 -1.67 -13.23
CA GLY A 121 -0.18 -0.55 -12.54
C GLY A 121 -0.13 -0.71 -11.03
N GLY A 122 -0.28 -1.95 -10.52
CA GLY A 122 -0.04 -2.32 -9.13
C GLY A 122 1.40 -2.74 -8.88
N LEU A 123 1.64 -3.29 -7.69
CA LEU A 123 2.95 -3.85 -7.30
C LEU A 123 2.90 -5.36 -7.04
N ASP A 124 1.70 -5.96 -7.13
CA ASP A 124 1.41 -7.33 -6.69
C ASP A 124 2.01 -7.64 -5.31
N SER A 125 1.81 -6.74 -4.36
CA SER A 125 2.47 -6.80 -3.06
C SER A 125 1.50 -6.62 -1.90
N ALA A 126 1.88 -7.08 -0.72
CA ALA A 126 1.29 -6.64 0.53
C ALA A 126 1.66 -5.17 0.78
N VAL A 127 0.99 -4.57 1.75
CA VAL A 127 1.17 -3.17 2.15
C VAL A 127 1.35 -3.09 3.65
N VAL A 128 2.29 -2.27 4.11
CA VAL A 128 2.32 -1.84 5.51
C VAL A 128 1.65 -0.47 5.61
N PHE A 129 0.71 -0.33 6.53
CA PHE A 129 -0.08 0.88 6.71
C PHE A 129 0.01 1.35 8.17
N ILE A 130 0.68 2.47 8.40
CA ILE A 130 0.71 3.15 9.70
C ILE A 130 -0.35 4.25 9.71
N ASP A 131 -1.25 4.21 10.69
CA ASP A 131 -2.27 5.23 10.90
C ASP A 131 -1.86 6.11 12.09
N GLY A 132 -1.22 7.25 11.82
CA GLY A 132 -0.73 8.19 12.84
C GLY A 132 -1.80 9.15 13.37
N GLY A 133 -2.90 9.32 12.65
CA GLY A 133 -3.96 10.27 13.01
C GLY A 133 -5.33 9.65 13.26
N ASN A 134 -5.41 8.31 13.32
CA ASN A 134 -6.68 7.59 13.45
C ASN A 134 -7.70 7.96 12.36
N ARG A 135 -7.25 8.01 11.12
CA ARG A 135 -8.05 8.46 9.96
C ARG A 135 -8.41 7.38 8.97
N SER A 136 -7.95 6.15 9.17
CA SER A 136 -8.31 5.02 8.30
C SER A 136 -9.81 4.73 8.39
N ASP A 137 -10.45 4.56 7.22
CA ASP A 137 -11.87 4.24 7.09
C ASP A 137 -12.06 2.85 6.46
N PRO A 138 -12.34 1.81 7.28
CA PRO A 138 -12.54 0.45 6.78
C PRO A 138 -13.71 0.33 5.78
N TYR A 139 -14.70 1.23 5.85
CA TYR A 139 -15.82 1.21 4.91
C TYR A 139 -15.40 1.74 3.54
N LEU A 140 -14.63 2.82 3.52
CA LEU A 140 -14.05 3.35 2.29
C LEU A 140 -13.09 2.34 1.66
N PHE A 141 -12.21 1.76 2.45
CA PHE A 141 -11.31 0.70 2.03
C PHE A 141 -12.06 -0.48 1.40
N SER A 142 -13.12 -0.97 2.08
CA SER A 142 -13.97 -2.04 1.56
C SER A 142 -14.71 -1.65 0.28
N SER A 143 -15.11 -0.38 0.16
CA SER A 143 -15.76 0.15 -1.04
C SER A 143 -14.79 0.16 -2.23
N PHE A 144 -13.57 0.62 -2.04
CA PHE A 144 -12.52 0.61 -3.06
C PHE A 144 -12.13 -0.81 -3.46
N ALA A 145 -11.98 -1.72 -2.51
CA ALA A 145 -11.69 -3.13 -2.80
C ALA A 145 -12.73 -3.72 -3.75
N ARG A 146 -14.03 -3.53 -3.45
CA ARG A 146 -15.13 -3.98 -4.34
C ARG A 146 -15.08 -3.34 -5.72
N GLN A 147 -14.76 -2.04 -5.80
CA GLN A 147 -14.64 -1.34 -7.08
C GLN A 147 -13.49 -1.89 -7.95
N LEU A 148 -12.41 -2.34 -7.32
CA LEU A 148 -11.26 -2.98 -7.97
C LEU A 148 -11.48 -4.47 -8.26
N GLY A 149 -12.64 -5.02 -7.90
CA GLY A 149 -12.92 -6.45 -8.06
C GLY A 149 -12.24 -7.34 -7.03
N ILE A 150 -11.68 -6.77 -5.97
CA ILE A 150 -11.04 -7.50 -4.87
C ILE A 150 -12.06 -7.73 -3.75
N ARG A 151 -12.15 -8.96 -3.23
CA ARG A 151 -12.97 -9.22 -2.04
C ARG A 151 -12.38 -8.48 -0.84
N PRO A 152 -13.16 -7.65 -0.10
CA PRO A 152 -12.63 -6.80 0.97
C PRO A 152 -11.79 -7.54 2.02
N HIS A 153 -12.23 -8.73 2.43
CA HIS A 153 -11.49 -9.53 3.43
C HIS A 153 -10.14 -10.04 2.89
N VAL A 154 -10.02 -10.28 1.57
CA VAL A 154 -8.75 -10.65 0.92
C VAL A 154 -7.82 -9.44 0.91
N ALA A 155 -8.34 -8.28 0.49
CA ALA A 155 -7.59 -7.04 0.49
C ALA A 155 -7.06 -6.68 1.88
N MET A 156 -7.91 -6.79 2.92
CA MET A 156 -7.52 -6.47 4.30
C MET A 156 -6.41 -7.41 4.84
N ARG A 157 -6.39 -8.67 4.44
CA ARG A 157 -5.33 -9.62 4.85
C ARG A 157 -3.96 -9.30 4.23
N ARG A 158 -3.93 -8.54 3.16
CA ARG A 158 -2.69 -8.07 2.52
C ARG A 158 -2.23 -6.71 3.06
N VAL A 159 -2.87 -6.19 4.10
CA VAL A 159 -2.46 -4.95 4.77
C VAL A 159 -2.04 -5.27 6.20
N ALA A 160 -0.76 -5.11 6.49
CA ALA A 160 -0.25 -5.07 7.85
C ALA A 160 -0.48 -3.66 8.39
N SER A 161 -1.52 -3.47 9.20
CA SER A 161 -1.85 -2.15 9.75
C SER A 161 -1.49 -2.03 11.21
N CYS A 162 -0.94 -0.88 11.58
CA CYS A 162 -0.72 -0.49 12.96
C CYS A 162 -1.10 0.98 13.16
N ARG A 163 -1.33 1.36 14.42
CA ARG A 163 -1.71 2.71 14.80
C ARG A 163 -0.71 3.27 15.81
N ALA A 164 -0.32 4.52 15.60
CA ALA A 164 0.43 5.28 16.58
C ALA A 164 -0.52 6.23 17.33
N PHE A 165 -0.42 6.26 18.65
CA PHE A 165 -1.21 7.15 19.51
C PHE A 165 -0.38 8.31 20.06
N THR A 166 0.95 8.20 20.01
CA THR A 166 1.89 9.25 20.43
C THR A 166 2.98 9.42 19.38
N LEU A 167 3.62 10.58 19.38
CA LEU A 167 4.75 10.86 18.51
C LEU A 167 5.93 9.89 18.72
N TYR A 168 6.15 9.44 19.96
CA TYR A 168 7.20 8.48 20.29
C TYR A 168 6.91 7.09 19.76
N GLN A 169 5.63 6.66 19.83
CA GLN A 169 5.21 5.39 19.21
C GLN A 169 5.36 5.43 17.68
N LEU A 170 5.05 6.57 17.05
CA LEU A 170 5.27 6.72 15.62
C LEU A 170 6.74 6.59 15.28
N ALA A 171 7.61 7.27 16.03
CA ALA A 171 9.05 7.20 15.82
C ALA A 171 9.58 5.78 16.02
N GLU A 172 9.24 5.09 17.12
CA GLU A 172 9.62 3.70 17.37
C GLU A 172 9.15 2.76 16.24
N LEU A 173 7.89 2.88 15.82
CA LEU A 173 7.36 2.08 14.74
C LEU A 173 8.16 2.28 13.45
N VAL A 174 8.45 3.52 13.09
CA VAL A 174 9.14 3.84 11.83
C VAL A 174 10.62 3.50 11.88
N SER A 175 11.33 3.86 12.95
CA SER A 175 12.78 3.66 13.04
C SER A 175 13.21 2.24 13.39
N GLU A 176 12.39 1.48 14.15
CA GLU A 176 12.83 0.19 14.68
C GLU A 176 12.10 -1.02 14.07
N ARG A 177 10.84 -0.85 13.66
CA ARG A 177 10.00 -2.00 13.30
C ARG A 177 9.58 -2.03 11.84
N LEU A 178 9.50 -0.88 11.19
CA LEU A 178 8.86 -0.75 9.89
C LEU A 178 9.59 -1.50 8.79
N ALA A 179 10.93 -1.37 8.73
CA ALA A 179 11.75 -2.03 7.72
C ALA A 179 11.62 -3.56 7.81
N ARG A 180 11.69 -4.11 9.01
CA ARG A 180 11.50 -5.55 9.25
C ARG A 180 10.08 -6.00 8.92
N THR A 181 9.07 -5.23 9.33
CA THR A 181 7.67 -5.56 9.01
C THR A 181 7.45 -5.57 7.50
N ALA A 182 7.99 -4.59 6.76
CA ALA A 182 7.88 -4.56 5.31
C ALA A 182 8.54 -5.79 4.66
N GLU A 183 9.69 -6.22 5.16
CA GLU A 183 10.37 -7.43 4.69
C GLU A 183 9.57 -8.70 5.00
N ASP A 184 9.11 -8.88 6.24
CA ASP A 184 8.34 -10.05 6.69
C ASP A 184 7.04 -10.24 5.89
N TYR A 185 6.39 -9.14 5.49
CA TYR A 185 5.18 -9.15 4.66
C TYR A 185 5.46 -9.11 3.16
N GLY A 186 6.71 -8.92 2.73
CA GLY A 186 7.07 -8.69 1.33
C GLY A 186 6.39 -7.44 0.76
N ALA A 187 6.25 -6.39 1.58
CA ALA A 187 5.57 -5.16 1.23
C ALA A 187 6.49 -4.24 0.41
N ARG A 188 6.04 -3.86 -0.78
CA ARG A 188 6.72 -2.92 -1.68
C ARG A 188 6.14 -1.52 -1.61
N LEU A 189 4.98 -1.38 -0.95
CA LEU A 189 4.39 -0.09 -0.59
C LEU A 189 4.26 0.01 0.93
N VAL A 190 4.72 1.12 1.46
CA VAL A 190 4.47 1.54 2.83
C VAL A 190 3.69 2.85 2.82
N VAL A 191 2.61 2.88 3.59
CA VAL A 191 1.78 4.08 3.78
C VAL A 191 1.93 4.55 5.21
N ILE A 192 2.27 5.83 5.40
CA ILE A 192 2.27 6.51 6.70
C ILE A 192 1.19 7.59 6.64
N SER A 193 0.01 7.24 7.10
CA SER A 193 -1.15 8.14 7.08
C SER A 193 -1.11 9.08 8.26
N ASP A 194 -1.20 10.38 7.99
CA ASP A 194 -1.16 11.46 8.98
C ASP A 194 0.10 11.43 9.88
N VAL A 195 1.25 11.63 9.24
CA VAL A 195 2.58 11.64 9.92
C VAL A 195 2.60 12.58 11.12
N LEU A 196 1.90 13.71 11.04
CA LEU A 196 1.85 14.72 12.09
C LEU A 196 0.59 14.62 12.97
N GLY A 197 -0.23 13.59 12.82
CA GLY A 197 -1.47 13.43 13.59
C GLY A 197 -1.25 13.34 15.10
N THR A 198 -0.13 12.77 15.52
CA THR A 198 0.27 12.65 16.93
C THR A 198 1.08 13.85 17.47
N PHE A 199 1.32 14.88 16.63
CA PHE A 199 2.14 16.05 16.97
C PHE A 199 1.32 17.29 17.33
N ASN A 200 0.05 17.13 17.66
CA ASN A 200 -0.87 18.25 17.95
C ASN A 200 -0.96 18.63 19.42
N GLU A 201 -0.13 18.06 20.30
CA GLU A 201 -0.13 18.40 21.72
C GLU A 201 0.44 19.80 21.94
N PRO A 202 -0.27 20.68 22.68
CA PRO A 202 0.13 22.09 22.87
C PRO A 202 1.48 22.26 23.62
N GLU A 203 1.84 21.29 24.44
CA GLU A 203 3.01 21.35 25.33
C GLU A 203 4.30 20.79 24.71
N LEU A 204 4.25 20.35 23.45
CA LEU A 204 5.44 19.79 22.79
C LEU A 204 6.50 20.87 22.56
N ASP A 205 7.70 20.64 23.12
CA ASP A 205 8.88 21.45 22.84
C ASP A 205 9.33 21.25 21.37
N GLU A 206 9.57 22.33 20.67
CA GLU A 206 9.97 22.31 19.27
C GLU A 206 11.29 21.52 19.03
N ARG A 207 12.23 21.56 19.98
CA ARG A 207 13.48 20.79 19.91
C ARG A 207 13.19 19.29 19.95
N GLU A 208 12.27 18.89 20.83
CA GLU A 208 11.84 17.51 20.97
C GLU A 208 11.14 17.02 19.71
N VAL A 209 10.23 17.82 19.14
CA VAL A 209 9.57 17.50 17.88
C VAL A 209 10.59 17.31 16.75
N ARG A 210 11.57 18.21 16.62
CA ARG A 210 12.63 18.08 15.61
C ARG A 210 13.46 16.82 15.79
N ARG A 211 13.78 16.47 17.04
CA ARG A 211 14.51 15.24 17.37
C ARG A 211 13.73 13.99 16.95
N VAL A 212 12.45 13.94 17.30
CA VAL A 212 11.59 12.80 16.99
C VAL A 212 11.33 12.70 15.49
N LEU A 213 11.07 13.81 14.81
CA LEU A 213 10.93 13.84 13.36
C LEU A 213 12.24 13.45 12.65
N GLY A 214 13.39 13.76 13.23
CA GLY A 214 14.68 13.28 12.72
C GLY A 214 14.77 11.76 12.70
N ALA A 215 14.38 11.09 13.79
CA ALA A 215 14.35 9.63 13.85
C ALA A 215 13.33 9.02 12.87
N VAL A 216 12.16 9.66 12.71
CA VAL A 216 11.18 9.24 11.70
C VAL A 216 11.75 9.36 10.28
N TYR A 217 12.44 10.46 9.98
CA TYR A 217 13.07 10.67 8.69
C TYR A 217 14.14 9.62 8.37
N GLU A 218 15.03 9.34 9.33
CA GLU A 218 16.07 8.31 9.20
C GLU A 218 15.48 6.94 8.89
N GLY A 219 14.43 6.54 9.62
CA GLY A 219 13.72 5.28 9.36
C GLY A 219 13.02 5.24 7.99
N ILE A 220 12.49 6.38 7.52
CA ILE A 220 11.92 6.51 6.17
C ILE A 220 13.01 6.35 5.11
N GLU A 221 14.17 6.98 5.26
CA GLU A 221 15.28 6.88 4.29
C GLU A 221 15.82 5.44 4.20
N GLU A 222 15.94 4.73 5.32
CA GLU A 222 16.31 3.32 5.32
C GLU A 222 15.28 2.47 4.55
N LEU A 223 14.01 2.68 4.84
CA LEU A 223 12.92 1.94 4.20
C LEU A 223 12.80 2.24 2.71
N LYS A 224 13.09 3.47 2.30
CA LYS A 224 13.03 3.94 0.92
C LYS A 224 13.95 3.15 -0.02
N GLU A 225 15.03 2.57 0.50
CA GLU A 225 15.93 1.73 -0.29
C GLU A 225 15.25 0.52 -0.93
N ARG A 226 14.10 0.06 -0.37
CA ARG A 226 13.44 -1.20 -0.75
C ARG A 226 11.95 -1.04 -1.09
N SER A 227 11.36 0.12 -0.79
CA SER A 227 9.91 0.33 -0.90
C SER A 227 9.58 1.68 -1.51
N LEU A 228 8.41 1.76 -2.13
CA LEU A 228 7.71 3.02 -2.37
C LEU A 228 7.06 3.46 -1.06
N ILE A 229 7.23 4.72 -0.69
CA ILE A 229 6.62 5.27 0.53
C ILE A 229 5.63 6.37 0.15
N ILE A 230 4.43 6.29 0.71
CA ILE A 230 3.42 7.34 0.62
C ILE A 230 3.14 7.85 2.02
N ALA A 231 3.42 9.12 2.26
CA ALA A 231 3.12 9.81 3.51
C ALA A 231 2.02 10.84 3.30
N THR A 232 1.16 11.06 4.30
CA THR A 232 0.09 12.03 4.22
C THR A 232 0.07 13.01 5.38
N LEU A 233 -0.37 14.25 5.08
CA LEU A 233 -0.52 15.37 5.99
C LEU A 233 -1.94 15.98 5.78
N PRO A 234 -2.99 15.40 6.39
CA PRO A 234 -4.38 15.77 6.09
C PRO A 234 -4.84 17.10 6.69
N SER A 235 -4.12 17.60 7.66
CA SER A 235 -4.42 18.87 8.33
C SER A 235 -3.22 19.78 8.24
N ARG A 236 -3.44 21.09 8.17
CA ARG A 236 -2.35 22.05 8.29
C ARG A 236 -1.75 21.95 9.70
N ASN A 237 -0.47 21.68 9.78
CA ASN A 237 0.29 21.63 11.02
C ASN A 237 1.48 22.59 10.93
N LYS A 238 1.84 23.20 12.05
CA LYS A 238 3.00 24.11 12.12
C LYS A 238 4.33 23.43 11.70
N TYR A 239 4.36 22.10 11.72
CA TYR A 239 5.52 21.29 11.36
C TYR A 239 5.50 20.75 9.93
N ASP A 240 4.48 21.06 9.11
CA ASP A 240 4.41 20.62 7.69
C ASP A 240 5.70 21.00 6.94
N GLY A 241 6.25 22.18 7.23
CA GLY A 241 7.50 22.65 6.64
C GLY A 241 8.74 21.82 6.99
N LEU A 242 8.66 20.94 7.99
CA LEU A 242 9.72 19.99 8.31
C LEU A 242 9.59 18.66 7.54
N VAL A 243 8.36 18.25 7.19
CA VAL A 243 8.09 16.95 6.56
C VAL A 243 8.03 17.06 5.03
N VAL A 244 7.40 18.09 4.48
CA VAL A 244 7.25 18.26 3.03
C VAL A 244 8.59 18.23 2.28
N PRO A 245 9.71 18.82 2.80
CA PRO A 245 11.01 18.76 2.13
C PRO A 245 11.66 17.37 2.02
N TRP A 246 11.19 16.37 2.77
CA TRP A 246 11.70 15.00 2.68
C TRP A 246 11.32 14.32 1.34
N ALA A 247 10.23 14.78 0.73
CA ALA A 247 9.62 14.13 -0.41
C ALA A 247 10.44 14.28 -1.71
N ASP A 248 10.50 13.19 -2.47
CA ASP A 248 10.91 13.24 -3.88
C ASP A 248 9.80 13.86 -4.74
N ILE A 249 8.54 13.63 -4.34
CA ILE A 249 7.35 14.20 -4.98
C ILE A 249 6.39 14.68 -3.88
N SER A 250 6.00 15.95 -3.96
CA SER A 250 5.00 16.54 -3.06
C SER A 250 3.78 17.00 -3.85
N ILE A 251 2.59 16.58 -3.40
CA ILE A 251 1.30 16.95 -3.98
C ILE A 251 0.44 17.61 -2.90
N ALA A 252 0.03 18.84 -3.14
CA ALA A 252 -0.94 19.53 -2.29
C ALA A 252 -2.35 19.41 -2.89
N LEU A 253 -3.32 19.00 -2.07
CA LEU A 253 -4.72 18.95 -2.44
C LEU A 253 -5.51 19.98 -1.64
N SER A 254 -6.30 20.78 -2.32
CA SER A 254 -7.19 21.77 -1.70
C SER A 254 -8.60 21.63 -2.26
N HIS A 255 -9.61 21.58 -1.38
CA HIS A 255 -11.01 21.55 -1.77
C HIS A 255 -11.60 22.95 -1.74
N SER A 256 -12.22 23.34 -2.84
CA SER A 256 -12.94 24.61 -2.92
C SER A 256 -14.23 24.40 -3.70
N ARG A 257 -15.35 24.75 -3.09
CA ARG A 257 -16.70 24.59 -3.65
C ARG A 257 -16.99 23.14 -4.05
N ASP A 258 -16.98 22.84 -5.36
CA ASP A 258 -17.30 21.52 -5.93
C ASP A 258 -16.07 20.83 -6.56
N ARG A 259 -14.87 21.38 -6.39
CA ARG A 259 -13.64 20.89 -7.01
C ARG A 259 -12.50 20.71 -6.02
N VAL A 260 -11.72 19.70 -6.28
CA VAL A 260 -10.39 19.50 -5.67
C VAL A 260 -9.35 19.99 -6.67
N ARG A 261 -8.50 20.88 -6.22
CA ARG A 261 -7.29 21.31 -6.91
C ARG A 261 -6.13 20.49 -6.35
N ALA A 262 -5.45 19.76 -7.20
CA ALA A 262 -4.19 19.09 -6.88
C ALA A 262 -3.05 19.81 -7.58
N GLU A 263 -1.98 20.05 -6.85
CA GLU A 263 -0.82 20.82 -7.30
C GLU A 263 0.45 20.07 -6.92
N ARG A 264 1.32 19.81 -7.89
CA ARG A 264 2.65 19.30 -7.63
C ARG A 264 3.55 20.45 -7.17
N LEU A 265 4.04 20.36 -5.94
CA LEU A 265 4.94 21.35 -5.40
C LEU A 265 6.32 21.17 -6.06
N GLY A 266 6.75 22.17 -6.86
CA GLY A 266 8.01 22.14 -7.58
C GLY A 266 9.19 22.63 -6.75
N ARG A 267 10.40 22.16 -7.05
CA ARG A 267 11.62 22.86 -6.69
C ARG A 267 11.64 24.17 -7.49
N SER A 268 11.86 25.29 -6.81
CA SER A 268 11.68 26.68 -7.27
C SER A 268 12.04 26.96 -8.74
N GLY A 269 11.15 27.62 -9.45
CA GLY A 269 11.38 28.27 -10.74
C GLY A 269 10.54 27.81 -11.93
N LEU A 270 9.81 26.70 -11.83
CA LEU A 270 8.86 26.25 -12.85
C LEU A 270 7.43 26.48 -12.39
N ALA A 271 6.54 26.80 -13.31
CA ALA A 271 5.11 26.85 -13.00
C ALA A 271 4.65 25.48 -12.43
N PRO A 272 3.85 25.45 -11.34
CA PRO A 272 3.40 24.22 -10.77
C PRO A 272 2.49 23.46 -11.74
N ASP A 273 2.70 22.16 -11.87
CA ASP A 273 1.75 21.29 -12.55
C ASP A 273 0.46 21.20 -11.69
N VAL A 274 -0.67 21.59 -12.26
CA VAL A 274 -1.96 21.67 -11.55
C VAL A 274 -3.03 20.94 -12.31
N VAL A 275 -3.82 20.15 -11.58
CA VAL A 275 -5.05 19.54 -12.11
C VAL A 275 -6.22 19.83 -11.20
N THR A 276 -7.43 19.82 -11.76
CA THR A 276 -8.67 19.98 -10.98
C THR A 276 -9.65 18.88 -11.33
N PHE A 277 -10.34 18.34 -10.31
CA PHE A 277 -11.33 17.29 -10.50
C PHE A 277 -12.47 17.42 -9.47
N LYS A 278 -13.57 16.72 -9.71
CA LYS A 278 -14.68 16.66 -8.74
C LYS A 278 -14.38 15.60 -7.68
N PRO A 279 -14.66 15.84 -6.37
CA PRO A 279 -14.37 14.89 -5.29
C PRO A 279 -14.96 13.49 -5.53
N ASN A 280 -16.16 13.40 -6.07
CA ASN A 280 -16.83 12.13 -6.34
C ASN A 280 -16.11 11.26 -7.39
N LEU A 281 -15.25 11.84 -8.22
CA LEU A 281 -14.41 11.07 -9.15
C LEU A 281 -13.32 10.32 -8.41
N LEU A 282 -12.71 10.91 -7.39
CA LEU A 282 -11.72 10.25 -6.55
C LEU A 282 -12.35 9.07 -5.78
N LEU A 283 -13.55 9.27 -5.22
CA LEU A 283 -14.29 8.19 -4.53
C LEU A 283 -14.71 7.04 -5.46
N LYS A 284 -14.69 7.27 -6.78
CA LYS A 284 -14.96 6.27 -7.82
C LYS A 284 -13.69 5.85 -8.59
N ALA A 285 -12.53 6.31 -8.16
CA ALA A 285 -11.27 6.11 -8.89
C ALA A 285 -10.92 4.63 -9.09
N ALA A 286 -11.28 3.80 -8.15
CA ALA A 286 -11.07 2.38 -8.23
C ALA A 286 -11.86 1.69 -9.37
N ARG A 287 -12.87 2.35 -9.99
CA ARG A 287 -13.62 1.81 -11.15
C ARG A 287 -12.91 2.00 -12.48
N VAL A 288 -11.93 2.90 -12.57
CA VAL A 288 -11.36 3.37 -13.85
C VAL A 288 -10.23 2.48 -14.37
N GLY A 289 -9.83 1.42 -13.71
CA GLY A 289 -8.67 0.61 -14.10
C GLY A 289 -8.97 -0.83 -14.53
N VAL A 290 -10.17 -1.32 -14.34
CA VAL A 290 -10.53 -2.71 -14.69
C VAL A 290 -11.20 -2.72 -16.07
N ARG A 291 -10.40 -2.76 -17.15
CA ARG A 291 -10.92 -3.24 -18.43
C ARG A 291 -11.13 -4.76 -18.27
N ARG A 292 -12.39 -5.17 -18.45
CA ARG A 292 -12.79 -6.59 -18.55
C ARG A 292 -12.15 -7.22 -19.77
#